data_815a46cc57305dfc52bdc701e5f5963d
#
_entry.id   815a46cc57305dfc52bdc701e5f5963d
#
_cell.length_a   1.000
_cell.length_b   1.000
_cell.length_c   1.000
_cell.angle_alpha   90.00
_cell.angle_beta   90.00
_cell.angle_gamma   90.00
#
_symmetry.space_group_name_H-M   'P 1'
#
loop_
_entity.id
_entity.type
_entity.pdbx_description
1 polymer ?
#
loop_
_entity_poly.entity_id
_entity_poly.type
_entity_poly.pdbx_seq_one_letter_code
_entity_poly.pdbx_strand_id
1 'polypeptide(L)'
;MRMQETAAPARKESLIYTAAAGEKKTVILPDNTKVMLNSGAKLMLSDDFNETERRVDLDGEAFFDVARNPEKLFIVCCRDNEYIVRGTSFNVSSYVNDRFSIVTL
;
A
#
# COMPACT_ATOMS: atom_id res chain seq x y z
N MET A 1 7.37 28.67 25.33
CA MET A 1 7.32 28.23 25.01
C MET A 1 7.13 27.57 24.31
N ARG A 2 7.10 27.22 24.09
CA ARG A 2 6.95 26.67 23.38
C ARG A 2 6.93 25.80 22.90
N MET A 3 6.87 25.51 22.78
CA MET A 3 6.94 24.83 22.28
C MET A 3 6.69 23.94 21.69
N GLN A 4 6.49 23.78 21.65
CA GLN A 4 6.30 23.13 21.16
C GLN A 4 6.13 22.40 20.52
N GLU A 5 6.02 22.35 20.57
CA GLU A 5 5.87 21.83 20.01
C GLU A 5 5.72 21.17 19.30
N THR A 6 5.59 21.23 19.44
CA THR A 6 5.50 20.71 18.77
C THR A 6 5.57 19.86 18.34
N ALA A 7 5.75 20.03 18.69
CA ALA A 7 6.22 19.08 18.20
C ALA A 7 5.64 18.01 17.69
N ALA A 8 5.03 17.69 17.95
CA ALA A 8 4.51 16.74 17.40
C ALA A 8 4.38 16.71 16.08
N PRO A 9 4.43 17.37 15.62
CA PRO A 9 4.22 17.18 14.41
C PRO A 9 5.03 16.34 13.72
N ALA A 10 5.93 15.91 14.18
CA ALA A 10 6.69 14.98 13.48
C ALA A 10 5.88 13.81 13.00
N ARG A 11 4.72 13.67 13.46
CA ARG A 11 3.89 12.58 13.05
C ARG A 11 3.42 12.76 11.61
N LYS A 12 3.63 11.78 10.78
CA LYS A 12 3.14 11.74 9.42
C LYS A 12 1.76 11.13 9.40
N GLU A 13 0.93 11.65 8.52
CA GLU A 13 -0.39 11.06 8.33
C GLU A 13 -0.29 9.92 7.33
N SER A 14 -1.00 8.84 7.61
CA SER A 14 -1.08 7.73 6.68
C SER A 14 -1.86 8.15 5.44
N LEU A 15 -1.39 7.71 4.28
CA LEU A 15 -2.09 7.95 3.03
C LEU A 15 -3.02 6.77 2.76
N ILE A 16 -4.25 7.08 2.43
CA ILE A 16 -5.27 6.08 2.15
C ILE A 16 -5.85 6.33 0.77
N TYR A 17 -5.86 5.30 -0.05
CA TYR A 17 -6.43 5.34 -1.40
C TYR A 17 -7.57 4.35 -1.46
N THR A 18 -8.70 4.76 -2.03
CA THR A 18 -9.86 3.89 -2.14
C THR A 18 -10.46 3.98 -3.53
N ALA A 19 -11.02 2.87 -3.99
CA ALA A 19 -11.85 2.83 -5.18
C ALA A 19 -13.29 2.55 -4.73
N ALA A 20 -14.23 3.26 -5.30
CA ALA A 20 -15.64 3.03 -4.97
C ALA A 20 -16.10 1.68 -5.53
N ALA A 21 -17.20 1.18 -5.01
CA ALA A 21 -17.80 -0.04 -5.53
C ALA A 21 -18.12 0.15 -7.02
N GLY A 22 -17.69 -0.80 -7.84
CA GLY A 22 -17.88 -0.75 -9.28
C GLY A 22 -16.87 0.10 -10.01
N GLU A 23 -15.90 0.68 -9.31
CA GLU A 23 -14.90 1.57 -9.89
C GLU A 23 -13.53 0.92 -9.88
N LYS A 24 -12.74 1.20 -10.93
CA LYS A 24 -11.31 0.87 -10.93
C LYS A 24 -10.56 2.18 -10.91
N LYS A 25 -9.53 2.26 -10.08
CA LYS A 25 -8.81 3.51 -9.89
C LYS A 25 -7.31 3.27 -9.91
N THR A 26 -6.61 4.05 -10.72
CA THR A 26 -5.15 3.99 -10.78
C THR A 26 -4.58 5.11 -9.93
N VAL A 27 -3.65 4.76 -9.05
CA VAL A 27 -2.96 5.73 -8.20
C VAL A 27 -1.47 5.55 -8.35
N ILE A 28 -0.73 6.64 -8.13
CA ILE A 28 0.73 6.63 -8.14
C ILE A 28 1.18 6.93 -6.72
N LEU A 29 1.96 6.02 -6.16
CA LEU A 29 2.45 6.16 -4.79
C LEU A 29 3.67 7.09 -4.76
N PRO A 30 4.07 7.54 -3.57
CA PRO A 30 5.21 8.46 -3.45
C PRO A 30 6.53 7.92 -4.00
N ASP A 31 6.68 6.61 -4.10
CA ASP A 31 7.88 5.97 -4.64
C ASP A 31 7.76 5.69 -6.15
N ASN A 32 6.72 6.23 -6.79
CA ASN A 32 6.41 6.03 -8.22
C ASN A 32 5.84 4.65 -8.55
N THR A 33 5.50 3.85 -7.57
CA THR A 33 4.79 2.60 -7.80
C THR A 33 3.39 2.93 -8.31
N LYS A 34 2.95 2.21 -9.33
CA LYS A 34 1.60 2.36 -9.88
C LYS A 34 0.73 1.26 -9.32
N VAL A 35 -0.43 1.62 -8.82
CA VAL A 35 -1.38 0.65 -8.27
C VAL A 35 -2.74 0.86 -8.92
N MET A 36 -3.30 -0.22 -9.47
CA MET A 36 -4.66 -0.21 -9.99
C MET A 36 -5.56 -0.88 -8.97
N LEU A 37 -6.35 -0.08 -8.27
CA LEU A 37 -7.31 -0.58 -7.28
C LEU A 37 -8.56 -1.06 -8.00
N ASN A 38 -9.01 -2.27 -7.69
CA ASN A 38 -10.25 -2.79 -8.21
C ASN A 38 -11.42 -2.33 -7.34
N SER A 39 -12.62 -2.70 -7.76
CA SER A 39 -13.87 -2.27 -7.13
C SER A 39 -13.84 -2.40 -5.61
N GLY A 40 -14.07 -1.32 -4.92
CA GLY A 40 -14.16 -1.31 -3.46
C GLY A 40 -12.86 -1.53 -2.72
N ALA A 41 -11.72 -1.57 -3.42
CA ALA A 41 -10.45 -1.82 -2.77
C ALA A 41 -9.95 -0.62 -2.00
N LYS A 42 -9.18 -0.89 -0.94
CA LYS A 42 -8.61 0.13 -0.10
C LYS A 42 -7.14 -0.19 0.14
N LEU A 43 -6.30 0.81 -0.05
CA LEU A 43 -4.86 0.68 0.14
C LEU A 43 -4.41 1.75 1.11
N MET A 44 -3.65 1.34 2.14
CA MET A 44 -3.14 2.27 3.13
C MET A 44 -1.63 2.13 3.21
N LEU A 45 -0.94 3.26 3.13
CA LEU A 45 0.50 3.29 3.28
C LEU A 45 0.86 3.48 4.75
N SER A 46 1.94 2.83 5.20
CA SER A 46 2.43 3.05 6.56
C SER A 46 2.93 4.48 6.72
N ASP A 47 2.96 4.95 7.96
CA ASP A 47 3.39 6.32 8.26
C ASP A 47 4.79 6.61 7.77
N ASP A 48 5.67 5.60 7.81
CA ASP A 48 7.07 5.74 7.41
C ASP A 48 7.33 5.13 6.04
N PHE A 49 6.31 5.10 5.17
CA PHE A 49 6.45 4.54 3.84
C PHE A 49 7.64 5.16 3.11
N ASN A 50 8.46 4.30 2.54
CA ASN A 50 9.64 4.67 1.74
C ASN A 50 10.81 5.24 2.55
N GLU A 51 10.81 5.06 3.86
CA GLU A 51 11.99 5.42 4.65
C GLU A 51 12.98 4.28 4.69
N THR A 52 12.63 3.14 5.27
CA THR A 52 13.49 1.95 5.24
C THR A 52 12.89 0.85 4.42
N GLU A 53 11.58 0.81 4.30
CA GLU A 53 10.87 -0.16 3.49
C GLU A 53 9.60 0.51 2.97
N ARG A 54 8.90 -0.17 2.06
CA ARG A 54 7.69 0.35 1.45
C ARG A 54 6.54 -0.58 1.82
N ARG A 55 5.92 -0.30 2.97
CA ARG A 55 4.88 -1.18 3.53
C ARG A 55 3.50 -0.60 3.27
N VAL A 56 2.62 -1.42 2.73
CA VAL A 56 1.23 -1.05 2.46
C VAL A 56 0.30 -2.13 2.98
N ASP A 57 -0.91 -1.72 3.35
CA ASP A 57 -1.99 -2.63 3.72
C ASP A 57 -3.05 -2.60 2.65
N LEU A 58 -3.47 -3.77 2.19
CA LEU A 58 -4.48 -3.89 1.15
C LEU A 58 -5.71 -4.63 1.65
N ASP A 59 -6.87 -4.04 1.42
CA ASP A 59 -8.15 -4.71 1.56
C ASP A 59 -8.81 -4.66 0.19
N GLY A 60 -8.95 -5.81 -0.46
CA GLY A 60 -9.52 -5.91 -1.77
C GLY A 60 -8.54 -6.43 -2.79
N GLU A 61 -8.73 -6.04 -4.02
CA GLU A 61 -7.88 -6.48 -5.11
C GLU A 61 -7.16 -5.30 -5.75
N ALA A 62 -5.88 -5.48 -6.03
CA ALA A 62 -5.10 -4.45 -6.69
C ALA A 62 -4.00 -5.07 -7.52
N PHE A 63 -3.69 -4.43 -8.63
CA PHE A 63 -2.53 -4.76 -9.44
C PHE A 63 -1.44 -3.75 -9.09
N PHE A 64 -0.27 -4.26 -8.73
CA PHE A 64 0.88 -3.43 -8.36
C PHE A 64 1.95 -3.52 -9.44
N ASP A 65 2.36 -2.35 -9.92
CA ASP A 65 3.54 -2.25 -10.77
C ASP A 65 4.57 -1.50 -9.94
N VAL A 66 5.39 -2.27 -9.23
CA VAL A 66 6.26 -1.74 -8.18
C VAL A 66 7.51 -1.13 -8.80
N ALA A 67 7.80 0.12 -8.42
CA ALA A 67 9.03 0.79 -8.85
C ALA A 67 10.22 0.02 -8.28
N ARG A 68 11.20 -0.25 -9.15
CA ARG A 68 12.34 -1.04 -8.73
C ARG A 68 13.20 -0.26 -7.75
N ASN A 69 13.40 -0.83 -6.58
CA ASN A 69 14.33 -0.31 -5.60
C ASN A 69 14.78 -1.44 -4.70
N PRO A 70 15.90 -2.10 -5.02
CA PRO A 70 16.33 -3.26 -4.24
C PRO A 70 16.76 -2.93 -2.82
N GLU A 71 16.97 -1.66 -2.50
CA GLU A 71 17.37 -1.25 -1.16
C GLU A 71 16.18 -1.07 -0.22
N LYS A 72 14.96 -0.94 -0.77
CA LYS A 72 13.78 -0.76 0.05
C LYS A 72 12.72 -1.75 -0.43
N LEU A 73 12.53 -2.81 0.33
CA LEU A 73 11.58 -3.85 -0.03
C LEU A 73 10.17 -3.28 -0.05
N PHE A 74 9.36 -3.77 -0.98
CA PHE A 74 7.95 -3.42 -1.04
C PHE A 74 7.18 -4.57 -0.39
N ILE A 75 6.39 -4.24 0.64
CA ILE A 75 5.70 -5.23 1.45
C ILE A 75 4.21 -4.96 1.40
N VAL A 76 3.46 -5.92 0.87
CA VAL A 76 2.01 -5.82 0.85
C VAL A 76 1.47 -6.68 1.97
N CYS A 77 0.78 -6.06 2.92
CA CYS A 77 0.15 -6.76 4.02
C CYS A 77 -1.32 -6.96 3.67
N CYS A 78 -1.78 -8.20 3.73
CA CYS A 78 -3.17 -8.57 3.51
C CYS A 78 -3.57 -9.51 4.60
N ARG A 79 -4.47 -9.10 5.48
CA ARG A 79 -4.88 -9.93 6.61
C ARG A 79 -3.64 -10.30 7.42
N ASP A 80 -3.35 -11.58 7.55
CA ASP A 80 -2.21 -12.07 8.32
C ASP A 80 -1.00 -12.39 7.47
N ASN A 81 -1.05 -12.05 6.18
CA ASN A 81 0.01 -12.41 5.24
C ASN A 81 0.78 -11.17 4.81
N GLU A 82 2.07 -11.37 4.54
CA GLU A 82 2.92 -10.35 3.96
C GLU A 82 3.54 -10.89 2.69
N TYR A 83 3.51 -10.08 1.63
CA TYR A 83 4.12 -10.44 0.35
C TYR A 83 5.22 -9.41 0.09
N ILE A 84 6.44 -9.89 -0.10
CA ILE A 84 7.63 -9.03 -0.18
C ILE A 84 8.20 -9.10 -1.58
N VAL A 85 8.35 -7.94 -2.21
CA VAL A 85 8.93 -7.86 -3.55
C VAL A 85 9.94 -6.73 -3.61
N ARG A 86 10.84 -6.79 -4.58
CA ARG A 86 11.86 -5.77 -4.78
C ARG A 86 11.51 -4.80 -5.90
N GLY A 87 10.80 -5.26 -6.90
CA GLY A 87 10.38 -4.44 -8.02
C GLY A 87 9.87 -5.35 -9.10
N THR A 88 8.56 -5.50 -9.19
CA THR A 88 7.92 -6.39 -10.14
C THR A 88 6.45 -6.03 -10.22
N SER A 89 5.76 -6.65 -11.15
CA SER A 89 4.33 -6.46 -11.32
C SER A 89 3.61 -7.70 -10.83
N PHE A 90 2.55 -7.50 -10.06
CA PHE A 90 1.77 -8.62 -9.54
C PHE A 90 0.40 -8.16 -9.12
N ASN A 91 -0.51 -9.12 -9.01
CA ASN A 91 -1.88 -8.85 -8.58
C ASN A 91 -2.14 -9.55 -7.26
N VAL A 92 -2.82 -8.86 -6.35
CA VAL A 92 -3.21 -9.40 -5.06
C VAL A 92 -4.71 -9.25 -4.93
N SER A 93 -5.38 -10.32 -4.52
CA SER A 93 -6.81 -10.28 -4.22
C SER A 93 -7.01 -10.74 -2.79
N SER A 94 -7.50 -9.85 -1.93
CA SER A 94 -7.67 -10.13 -0.51
C SER A 94 -8.76 -9.24 0.08
N TYR A 95 -10.02 -9.53 -0.28
CA TYR A 95 -11.13 -8.80 0.31
C TYR A 95 -11.36 -9.29 1.73
N VAL A 96 -11.82 -8.39 2.58
CA VAL A 96 -11.99 -8.69 4.00
C VAL A 96 -12.91 -9.88 4.24
N ASN A 97 -13.83 -10.17 3.31
CA ASN A 97 -14.75 -11.31 3.42
C ASN A 97 -14.18 -12.60 2.84
N ASP A 98 -12.99 -12.55 2.24
CA ASP A 98 -12.38 -13.75 1.66
C ASP A 98 -11.69 -14.54 2.75
N ARG A 99 -11.61 -15.86 2.54
CA ARG A 99 -10.92 -16.73 3.49
C ARG A 99 -9.41 -16.68 3.33
N PHE A 100 -8.94 -16.34 2.15
CA PHE A 100 -7.52 -16.34 1.87
C PHE A 100 -7.20 -15.29 0.83
N SER A 101 -5.93 -14.96 0.73
CA SER A 101 -5.43 -14.01 -0.25
C SER A 101 -4.86 -14.77 -1.44
N ILE A 102 -4.98 -14.19 -2.63
CA ILE A 102 -4.47 -14.78 -3.86
C ILE A 102 -3.49 -13.79 -4.46
N VAL A 103 -2.29 -14.25 -4.76
CA VAL A 103 -1.26 -13.44 -5.41
C VAL A 103 -0.94 -14.07 -6.74
N THR A 104 -0.98 -13.25 -7.79
CA THR A 104 -0.65 -13.69 -9.15
C THR A 104 0.47 -12.81 -9.67
N LEU A 105 1.57 -13.43 -10.04
CA LEU A 105 2.73 -12.73 -10.58
C LEU A 105 2.70 -12.66 -12.10
#